data_6b848fe4a0c72f7872a3b8c00effb9a5
#
_entry.id   6b848fe4a0c72f7872a3b8c00effb9a5
#
_cell.length_a   1.000
_cell.length_b   1.000
_cell.length_c   1.000
_cell.angle_alpha   90.00
_cell.angle_beta   90.00
_cell.angle_gamma   90.00
#
_symmetry.space_group_name_H-M   'P 1'
#
loop_
_entity.id
_entity.type
_entity.pdbx_description
1 polymer ?
#
loop_
_entity_poly.entity_id
_entity_poly.type
_entity_poly.pdbx_seq_one_letter_code
_entity_poly.pdbx_strand_id
1 'polypeptide(L)'
;LRKYISLKPVGNYDIKQHLKPILILFAQVVAVNIYTNLDNVMLGFMKTDVDVGLYAAAVKVKTILTSLVTSLGAVLLPRLSYYIMEGKKEEFQGLIKKAYNFVIVIAFPLMLFTIFYAKDCLIFLSGNEFIGATLAMQIIAPTILLIGLSNLLGIQVLTPLNKEKQLVYSVVAGA
;
A
#
# COMPACT_ATOMS: atom_id res chain seq x y z
N LEU A 1 -30.61 15.12 6.27
CA LEU A 1 -29.28 15.49 6.78
C LEU A 1 -29.28 16.91 7.39
N ARG A 2 -29.90 17.91 6.77
CA ARG A 2 -29.98 19.31 7.26
C ARG A 2 -30.63 19.47 8.66
N LYS A 3 -31.42 18.48 9.12
CA LYS A 3 -32.12 18.53 10.41
C LYS A 3 -31.25 18.10 11.60
N TYR A 4 -30.08 17.47 11.34
CA TYR A 4 -29.21 16.92 12.37
C TYR A 4 -27.80 17.52 12.39
N ILE A 5 -27.44 18.34 11.43
CA ILE A 5 -26.13 18.96 11.33
C ILE A 5 -26.29 20.47 11.23
N SER A 6 -25.85 21.17 12.27
CA SER A 6 -25.72 22.65 12.23
C SER A 6 -24.37 22.99 11.60
N LEU A 7 -24.40 23.64 10.43
CA LEU A 7 -23.20 24.15 9.75
C LEU A 7 -22.67 25.47 10.31
N LYS A 8 -23.32 25.98 11.37
CA LYS A 8 -22.84 27.21 12.02
C LYS A 8 -21.64 26.86 12.91
N PRO A 9 -20.53 27.60 12.80
CA PRO A 9 -19.39 27.42 13.70
C PRO A 9 -19.84 27.79 15.12
N VAL A 10 -19.84 26.79 16.00
CA VAL A 10 -20.23 26.96 17.41
C VAL A 10 -18.97 26.76 18.26
N GLY A 11 -18.40 27.86 18.73
CA GLY A 11 -17.31 27.86 19.73
C GLY A 11 -15.94 28.31 19.21
N ASN A 12 -15.02 28.51 20.15
CA ASN A 12 -13.62 28.76 19.88
C ASN A 12 -12.94 27.42 19.47
N TYR A 13 -12.61 27.30 18.20
CA TYR A 13 -11.84 26.16 17.72
C TYR A 13 -10.37 26.36 18.12
N ASP A 14 -9.88 25.54 19.05
CA ASP A 14 -8.44 25.51 19.37
C ASP A 14 -7.69 24.74 18.29
N ILE A 15 -7.48 25.40 17.13
CA ILE A 15 -6.79 24.82 15.97
C ILE A 15 -5.35 24.41 16.33
N LYS A 16 -4.74 25.06 17.32
CA LYS A 16 -3.35 24.79 17.73
C LYS A 16 -3.15 23.37 18.27
N GLN A 17 -4.14 22.82 18.97
CA GLN A 17 -4.05 21.43 19.47
C GLN A 17 -4.06 20.39 18.35
N HIS A 18 -4.64 20.70 17.19
CA HIS A 18 -4.69 19.82 16.03
C HIS A 18 -3.48 19.95 15.11
N LEU A 19 -2.71 21.05 15.20
CA LEU A 19 -1.53 21.28 14.36
C LEU A 19 -0.46 20.22 14.56
N LYS A 20 -0.15 19.86 15.80
CA LYS A 20 0.88 18.87 16.13
C LYS A 20 0.54 17.47 15.55
N PRO A 21 -0.65 16.89 15.76
CA PRO A 21 -1.05 15.64 15.12
C PRO A 21 -1.03 15.72 13.59
N ILE A 22 -1.52 16.82 13.01
CA ILE A 22 -1.55 17.01 11.56
C ILE A 22 -0.12 17.03 10.99
N LEU A 23 0.81 17.75 11.61
CA LEU A 23 2.21 17.81 11.17
C LEU A 23 2.90 16.43 11.26
N ILE A 24 2.60 15.64 12.29
CA ILE A 24 3.15 14.28 12.41
C ILE A 24 2.61 13.39 11.27
N LEU A 25 1.31 13.40 11.02
CA LEU A 25 0.71 12.65 9.92
C LEU A 25 1.21 13.12 8.57
N PHE A 26 1.34 14.44 8.37
CA PHE A 26 1.90 15.00 7.14
C PHE A 26 3.35 14.55 6.92
N ALA A 27 4.19 14.65 7.94
CA ALA A 27 5.58 14.20 7.86
C ALA A 27 5.66 12.70 7.53
N GLN A 28 4.80 11.88 8.12
CA GLN A 28 4.71 10.45 7.81
C GLN A 28 4.34 10.21 6.33
N VAL A 29 3.32 10.91 5.81
CA VAL A 29 2.91 10.78 4.41
C VAL A 29 4.02 11.22 3.46
N VAL A 30 4.69 12.34 3.78
CA VAL A 30 5.84 12.83 2.98
C VAL A 30 6.98 11.81 3.00
N ALA A 31 7.35 11.28 4.17
CA ALA A 31 8.41 10.29 4.29
C ALA A 31 8.11 9.01 3.47
N VAL A 32 6.88 8.51 3.55
CA VAL A 32 6.46 7.35 2.76
C VAL A 32 6.50 7.64 1.26
N ASN A 33 6.05 8.83 0.83
CA ASN A 33 6.08 9.20 -0.59
C ASN A 33 7.50 9.36 -1.12
N ILE A 34 8.41 9.95 -0.35
CA ILE A 34 9.84 10.03 -0.72
C ILE A 34 10.40 8.62 -0.87
N TYR A 35 10.19 7.76 0.13
CA TYR A 35 10.68 6.38 0.11
C TYR A 35 10.13 5.58 -1.08
N THR A 36 8.84 5.66 -1.35
CA THR A 36 8.20 4.88 -2.43
C THR A 36 8.52 5.37 -3.84
N ASN A 37 9.04 6.58 -3.99
CA ASN A 37 9.45 7.14 -5.29
C ASN A 37 10.95 7.35 -5.41
N LEU A 38 11.73 6.95 -4.40
CA LEU A 38 13.19 7.14 -4.39
C LEU A 38 13.85 6.42 -5.56
N ASP A 39 13.36 5.23 -5.92
CA ASP A 39 13.81 4.45 -7.06
C ASP A 39 13.69 5.22 -8.39
N ASN A 40 12.56 5.90 -8.62
CA ASN A 40 12.36 6.75 -9.79
C ASN A 40 13.33 7.94 -9.81
N VAL A 41 13.54 8.57 -8.65
CA VAL A 41 14.47 9.71 -8.52
C VAL A 41 15.90 9.25 -8.78
N MET A 42 16.33 8.15 -8.17
CA MET A 42 17.67 7.58 -8.39
C MET A 42 17.87 7.19 -9.86
N LEU A 43 16.86 6.58 -10.48
CA LEU A 43 16.93 6.21 -11.88
C LEU A 43 17.10 7.47 -12.78
N GLY A 44 16.40 8.57 -12.46
CA GLY A 44 16.50 9.84 -13.17
C GLY A 44 17.89 10.49 -13.12
N PHE A 45 18.67 10.21 -12.05
CA PHE A 45 20.08 10.64 -11.99
C PHE A 45 21.04 9.73 -12.74
N MET A 46 20.68 8.46 -12.95
CA MET A 46 21.59 7.44 -13.48
C MET A 46 21.31 7.07 -14.94
N LYS A 47 20.13 7.34 -15.44
CA LYS A 47 19.61 6.89 -16.73
C LYS A 47 18.93 8.03 -17.50
N THR A 48 18.47 7.71 -18.71
CA THR A 48 17.75 8.66 -19.56
C THR A 48 16.28 8.81 -19.14
N ASP A 49 15.64 9.91 -19.55
CA ASP A 49 14.21 10.13 -19.29
C ASP A 49 13.33 9.02 -19.89
N VAL A 50 13.79 8.39 -20.97
CA VAL A 50 13.10 7.25 -21.59
C VAL A 50 13.12 6.04 -20.65
N ASP A 51 14.27 5.73 -20.05
CA ASP A 51 14.41 4.62 -19.10
C ASP A 51 13.52 4.83 -17.87
N VAL A 52 13.48 6.08 -17.36
CA VAL A 52 12.60 6.46 -16.24
C VAL A 52 11.14 6.27 -16.62
N GLY A 53 10.75 6.68 -17.83
CA GLY A 53 9.40 6.51 -18.34
C GLY A 53 9.00 5.03 -18.45
N LEU A 54 9.89 4.19 -18.96
CA LEU A 54 9.68 2.74 -19.06
C LEU A 54 9.51 2.11 -17.67
N TYR A 55 10.39 2.44 -16.73
CA TYR A 55 10.29 1.95 -15.36
C TYR A 55 9.00 2.41 -14.67
N ALA A 56 8.64 3.68 -14.81
CA ALA A 56 7.40 4.23 -14.26
C ALA A 56 6.15 3.51 -14.80
N ALA A 57 6.14 3.13 -16.08
CA ALA A 57 5.05 2.33 -16.65
C ALA A 57 4.95 0.95 -15.99
N ALA A 58 6.08 0.24 -15.81
CA ALA A 58 6.11 -1.05 -15.11
C ALA A 58 5.61 -0.92 -13.66
N VAL A 59 6.05 0.10 -12.93
CA VAL A 59 5.61 0.39 -11.55
C VAL A 59 4.11 0.69 -11.51
N LYS A 60 3.58 1.43 -12.48
CA LYS A 60 2.14 1.76 -12.55
C LYS A 60 1.29 0.50 -12.75
N VAL A 61 1.69 -0.38 -13.66
CA VAL A 61 1.01 -1.67 -13.87
C VAL A 61 1.07 -2.52 -12.60
N LYS A 62 2.26 -2.69 -12.00
CA LYS A 62 2.42 -3.38 -10.71
C LYS A 62 1.48 -2.80 -9.64
N THR A 63 1.37 -1.48 -9.53
CA THR A 63 0.52 -0.82 -8.52
C THR A 63 -0.95 -1.13 -8.71
N ILE A 64 -1.44 -1.16 -9.96
CA ILE A 64 -2.82 -1.58 -10.27
C ILE A 64 -3.05 -3.01 -9.77
N LEU A 65 -2.15 -3.94 -10.10
CA LEU A 65 -2.27 -5.34 -9.70
C LEU A 65 -2.17 -5.51 -8.18
N THR A 66 -1.26 -4.80 -7.53
CA THR A 66 -1.11 -4.82 -6.07
C THR A 66 -2.35 -4.27 -5.37
N SER A 67 -3.03 -3.27 -5.93
CA SER A 67 -4.25 -2.70 -5.35
C SER A 67 -5.38 -3.73 -5.22
N LEU A 68 -5.46 -4.70 -6.12
CA LEU A 68 -6.41 -5.80 -6.03
C LEU A 68 -6.17 -6.66 -4.79
N VAL A 69 -4.89 -6.94 -4.49
CA VAL A 69 -4.49 -7.73 -3.31
C VAL A 69 -4.74 -6.96 -2.02
N THR A 70 -4.41 -5.66 -1.99
CA THR A 70 -4.47 -4.84 -0.78
C THR A 70 -5.87 -4.28 -0.49
N SER A 71 -6.79 -4.30 -1.46
CA SER A 71 -8.18 -3.80 -1.31
C SER A 71 -8.94 -4.46 -0.16
N LEU A 72 -8.65 -5.74 0.14
CA LEU A 72 -9.24 -6.46 1.26
C LEU A 72 -8.95 -5.76 2.61
N GLY A 73 -7.84 -5.06 2.70
CA GLY A 73 -7.44 -4.34 3.91
C GLY A 73 -8.46 -3.33 4.41
N ALA A 74 -9.11 -2.61 3.50
CA ALA A 74 -10.13 -1.61 3.85
C ALA A 74 -11.31 -2.20 4.64
N VAL A 75 -11.63 -3.48 4.38
CA VAL A 75 -12.72 -4.20 5.07
C VAL A 75 -12.23 -4.91 6.31
N LEU A 76 -10.98 -5.38 6.31
CA LEU A 76 -10.41 -6.16 7.42
C LEU A 76 -10.10 -5.29 8.64
N LEU A 77 -9.51 -4.12 8.45
CA LEU A 77 -9.02 -3.27 9.53
C LEU A 77 -10.09 -2.93 10.57
N PRO A 78 -11.29 -2.44 10.21
CA PRO A 78 -12.34 -2.16 11.19
C PRO A 78 -12.77 -3.42 11.97
N ARG A 79 -12.86 -4.55 11.29
CA ARG A 79 -13.31 -5.81 11.90
C ARG A 79 -12.27 -6.38 12.84
N LEU A 80 -11.00 -6.33 12.48
CA LEU A 80 -9.88 -6.75 13.34
C LEU A 80 -9.79 -5.86 14.58
N SER A 81 -9.94 -4.54 14.41
CA SER A 81 -9.98 -3.58 15.53
C SER A 81 -11.14 -3.88 16.51
N TYR A 82 -12.32 -4.18 15.97
CA TYR A 82 -13.47 -4.57 16.77
C TYR A 82 -13.18 -5.85 17.60
N TYR A 83 -12.60 -6.88 17.02
CA TYR A 83 -12.29 -8.11 17.75
C TYR A 83 -11.26 -7.92 18.86
N ILE A 84 -10.27 -7.03 18.65
CA ILE A 84 -9.31 -6.67 19.71
C ILE A 84 -9.98 -5.92 20.86
N MET A 85 -10.86 -4.96 20.55
CA MET A 85 -11.59 -4.18 21.58
C MET A 85 -12.52 -5.07 22.43
N GLU A 86 -13.15 -6.07 21.81
CA GLU A 86 -14.03 -7.03 22.48
C GLU A 86 -13.28 -8.20 23.15
N GLY A 87 -11.95 -8.25 23.06
CA GLY A 87 -11.15 -9.35 23.61
C GLY A 87 -11.31 -10.70 22.90
N LYS A 88 -11.90 -10.72 21.71
CA LYS A 88 -12.19 -11.92 20.89
C LYS A 88 -10.93 -12.38 20.14
N LYS A 89 -9.99 -12.97 20.87
CA LYS A 89 -8.68 -13.37 20.32
C LYS A 89 -8.77 -14.48 19.29
N GLU A 90 -9.65 -15.46 19.48
CA GLU A 90 -9.80 -16.58 18.54
C GLU A 90 -10.37 -16.11 17.20
N GLU A 91 -11.38 -15.25 17.22
CA GLU A 91 -11.98 -14.67 16.03
C GLU A 91 -10.97 -13.77 15.28
N PHE A 92 -10.17 -13.00 16.04
CA PHE A 92 -9.08 -12.19 15.49
C PHE A 92 -8.06 -13.06 14.74
N GLN A 93 -7.56 -14.11 15.37
CA GLN A 93 -6.59 -15.04 14.75
C GLN A 93 -7.22 -15.79 13.56
N GLY A 94 -8.45 -16.24 13.70
CA GLY A 94 -9.19 -16.91 12.62
C GLY A 94 -9.35 -16.02 11.38
N LEU A 95 -9.65 -14.73 11.59
CA LEU A 95 -9.78 -13.77 10.49
C LEU A 95 -8.44 -13.48 9.82
N ILE A 96 -7.37 -13.34 10.60
CA ILE A 96 -6.00 -13.15 10.05
C ILE A 96 -5.60 -14.37 9.20
N LYS A 97 -5.84 -15.58 9.68
CA LYS A 97 -5.53 -16.81 8.92
C LYS A 97 -6.28 -16.86 7.59
N LYS A 98 -7.57 -16.49 7.58
CA LYS A 98 -8.36 -16.41 6.35
C LYS A 98 -7.83 -15.34 5.40
N ALA A 99 -7.47 -14.17 5.93
CA ALA A 99 -6.91 -13.07 5.15
C ALA A 99 -5.54 -13.43 4.56
N TYR A 100 -4.68 -14.10 5.34
CA TYR A 100 -3.38 -14.58 4.87
C TYR A 100 -3.55 -15.57 3.70
N ASN A 101 -4.43 -16.55 3.84
CA ASN A 101 -4.71 -17.50 2.77
C ASN A 101 -5.26 -16.80 1.52
N PHE A 102 -6.15 -15.81 1.70
CA PHE A 102 -6.68 -15.02 0.59
C PHE A 102 -5.58 -14.26 -0.15
N VAL A 103 -4.69 -13.58 0.60
CA VAL A 103 -3.56 -12.86 0.00
C VAL A 103 -2.67 -13.81 -0.81
N ILE A 104 -2.30 -14.98 -0.26
CA ILE A 104 -1.48 -15.96 -0.97
C ILE A 104 -2.19 -16.46 -2.24
N VAL A 105 -3.46 -16.87 -2.12
CA VAL A 105 -4.22 -17.45 -3.24
C VAL A 105 -4.40 -16.46 -4.38
N ILE A 106 -4.47 -15.17 -4.10
CA ILE A 106 -4.62 -14.14 -5.15
C ILE A 106 -3.25 -13.59 -5.60
N ALA A 107 -2.38 -13.22 -4.66
CA ALA A 107 -1.13 -12.55 -5.00
C ALA A 107 -0.14 -13.49 -5.69
N PHE A 108 -0.09 -14.77 -5.32
CA PHE A 108 0.86 -15.72 -5.90
C PHE A 108 0.57 -16.00 -7.39
N PRO A 109 -0.67 -16.36 -7.81
CA PRO A 109 -0.98 -16.50 -9.23
C PRO A 109 -0.84 -15.19 -9.99
N LEU A 110 -1.20 -14.05 -9.38
CA LEU A 110 -1.07 -12.74 -10.00
C LEU A 110 0.40 -12.37 -10.24
N MET A 111 1.29 -12.69 -9.31
CA MET A 111 2.73 -12.55 -9.46
C MET A 111 3.25 -13.40 -10.64
N LEU A 112 2.88 -14.68 -10.68
CA LEU A 112 3.29 -15.58 -11.78
C LEU A 112 2.73 -15.10 -13.12
N PHE A 113 1.45 -14.74 -13.16
CA PHE A 113 0.84 -14.15 -14.36
C PHE A 113 1.62 -12.93 -14.84
N THR A 114 1.99 -12.04 -13.92
CA THR A 114 2.76 -10.84 -14.24
C THR A 114 4.16 -11.18 -14.78
N ILE A 115 4.83 -12.20 -14.25
CA ILE A 115 6.14 -12.64 -14.75
C ILE A 115 6.05 -13.20 -16.18
N PHE A 116 5.06 -14.07 -16.43
CA PHE A 116 4.94 -14.73 -17.75
C PHE A 116 4.34 -13.81 -18.82
N TYR A 117 3.38 -12.98 -18.46
CA TYR A 117 2.65 -12.10 -19.37
C TYR A 117 3.01 -10.61 -19.22
N ALA A 118 4.21 -10.30 -18.70
CA ALA A 118 4.68 -8.94 -18.50
C ALA A 118 4.55 -8.07 -19.75
N LYS A 119 4.97 -8.60 -20.92
CA LYS A 119 4.89 -7.90 -22.20
C LYS A 119 3.44 -7.58 -22.59
N ASP A 120 2.55 -8.56 -22.48
CA ASP A 120 1.15 -8.39 -22.90
C ASP A 120 0.41 -7.43 -21.95
N CYS A 121 0.71 -7.49 -20.63
CA CYS A 121 0.20 -6.54 -19.66
C CYS A 121 0.64 -5.11 -19.96
N LEU A 122 1.91 -4.89 -20.32
CA LEU A 122 2.43 -3.57 -20.69
C LEU A 122 1.79 -3.06 -21.96
N ILE A 123 1.67 -3.88 -23.01
CA ILE A 123 1.02 -3.50 -24.25
C ILE A 123 -0.43 -3.10 -24.01
N PHE A 124 -1.16 -3.90 -23.23
CA PHE A 124 -2.57 -3.67 -22.95
C PHE A 124 -2.83 -2.40 -22.12
N LEU A 125 -1.99 -2.13 -21.11
CA LEU A 125 -2.20 -1.04 -20.15
C LEU A 125 -1.44 0.25 -20.49
N SER A 126 -0.31 0.14 -21.19
CA SER A 126 0.57 1.29 -21.45
C SER A 126 0.84 1.53 -22.93
N GLY A 127 0.62 0.51 -23.79
CA GLY A 127 0.85 0.58 -25.23
C GLY A 127 2.17 -0.04 -25.68
N ASN A 128 2.32 -0.16 -27.01
CA ASN A 128 3.47 -0.84 -27.64
C ASN A 128 4.81 -0.15 -27.38
N GLU A 129 4.81 1.15 -27.12
CA GLU A 129 6.02 1.93 -26.87
C GLU A 129 6.74 1.53 -25.58
N PHE A 130 6.00 0.88 -24.64
CA PHE A 130 6.51 0.49 -23.33
C PHE A 130 7.00 -0.97 -23.26
N ILE A 131 7.13 -1.68 -24.38
CA ILE A 131 7.65 -3.06 -24.43
C ILE A 131 9.03 -3.18 -23.78
N GLY A 132 9.88 -2.13 -23.89
CA GLY A 132 11.20 -2.09 -23.25
C GLY A 132 11.17 -2.22 -21.72
N ALA A 133 10.01 -1.98 -21.07
CA ALA A 133 9.83 -2.14 -19.65
C ALA A 133 9.56 -3.60 -19.20
N THR A 134 9.49 -4.57 -20.14
CA THR A 134 9.15 -5.96 -19.83
C THR A 134 10.04 -6.58 -18.77
N LEU A 135 11.35 -6.43 -18.91
CA LEU A 135 12.32 -6.98 -17.95
C LEU A 135 12.17 -6.33 -16.56
N ALA A 136 12.02 -5.01 -16.52
CA ALA A 136 11.78 -4.29 -15.27
C ALA A 136 10.50 -4.80 -14.57
N MET A 137 9.40 -4.99 -15.33
CA MET A 137 8.15 -5.49 -14.79
C MET A 137 8.28 -6.93 -14.25
N GLN A 138 9.03 -7.80 -14.93
CA GLN A 138 9.29 -9.16 -14.46
C GLN A 138 10.07 -9.17 -13.15
N ILE A 139 11.09 -8.31 -13.03
CA ILE A 139 11.93 -8.21 -11.83
C ILE A 139 11.12 -7.67 -10.64
N ILE A 140 10.24 -6.70 -10.84
CA ILE A 140 9.43 -6.12 -9.75
C ILE A 140 8.17 -6.94 -9.43
N ALA A 141 7.75 -7.88 -10.28
CA ALA A 141 6.53 -8.67 -10.08
C ALA A 141 6.47 -9.41 -8.72
N PRO A 142 7.55 -10.00 -8.16
CA PRO A 142 7.53 -10.62 -6.83
C PRO A 142 7.12 -9.66 -5.72
N THR A 143 7.30 -8.35 -5.89
CA THR A 143 6.87 -7.36 -4.90
C THR A 143 5.36 -7.31 -4.73
N ILE A 144 4.56 -7.80 -5.69
CA ILE A 144 3.09 -7.89 -5.57
C ILE A 144 2.73 -8.77 -4.36
N LEU A 145 3.36 -9.93 -4.24
CA LEU A 145 3.16 -10.84 -3.12
C LEU A 145 3.72 -10.26 -1.81
N LEU A 146 4.94 -9.73 -1.86
CA LEU A 146 5.59 -9.16 -0.67
C LEU A 146 4.83 -7.96 -0.11
N ILE A 147 4.35 -7.05 -0.96
CA ILE A 147 3.56 -5.89 -0.54
C ILE A 147 2.20 -6.35 0.01
N GLY A 148 1.56 -7.34 -0.61
CA GLY A 148 0.31 -7.92 -0.09
C GLY A 148 0.46 -8.46 1.33
N LEU A 149 1.51 -9.24 1.58
CA LEU A 149 1.83 -9.79 2.90
C LEU A 149 2.24 -8.70 3.89
N SER A 150 3.09 -7.76 3.48
CA SER A 150 3.51 -6.64 4.32
C SER A 150 2.32 -5.75 4.71
N ASN A 151 1.40 -5.47 3.80
CA ASN A 151 0.18 -4.72 4.09
C ASN A 151 -0.70 -5.46 5.12
N LEU A 152 -0.89 -6.76 4.95
CA LEU A 152 -1.65 -7.57 5.90
C LEU A 152 -1.01 -7.57 7.28
N LEU A 153 0.26 -7.92 7.39
CA LEU A 153 0.95 -8.06 8.67
C LEU A 153 1.22 -6.69 9.32
N GLY A 154 1.62 -5.71 8.53
CA GLY A 154 1.92 -4.36 9.00
C GLY A 154 0.66 -3.59 9.39
N ILE A 155 -0.17 -3.24 8.42
CA ILE A 155 -1.30 -2.35 8.64
C ILE A 155 -2.45 -3.09 9.33
N GLN A 156 -2.84 -4.28 8.81
CA GLN A 156 -4.06 -4.94 9.28
C GLN A 156 -3.90 -5.63 10.65
N VAL A 157 -2.67 -6.05 11.01
CA VAL A 157 -2.42 -6.73 12.29
C VAL A 157 -1.81 -5.79 13.32
N LEU A 158 -0.76 -5.03 12.99
CA LEU A 158 -0.06 -4.21 13.98
C LEU A 158 -0.85 -2.98 14.42
N THR A 159 -1.64 -2.36 13.51
CA THR A 159 -2.43 -1.16 13.86
C THR A 159 -3.52 -1.47 14.91
N PRO A 160 -4.37 -2.51 14.78
CA PRO A 160 -5.33 -2.85 15.84
C PRO A 160 -4.70 -3.21 17.18
N LEU A 161 -3.46 -3.70 17.14
CA LEU A 161 -2.70 -4.05 18.34
C LEU A 161 -1.98 -2.85 18.99
N ASN A 162 -2.15 -1.62 18.48
CA ASN A 162 -1.44 -0.41 18.88
C ASN A 162 0.10 -0.55 18.82
N LYS A 163 0.59 -1.34 17.83
CA LYS A 163 2.02 -1.60 17.61
C LYS A 163 2.57 -0.82 16.40
N GLU A 164 2.04 0.35 16.14
CA GLU A 164 2.41 1.19 14.98
C GLU A 164 3.89 1.57 14.98
N LYS A 165 4.50 1.72 16.18
CA LYS A 165 5.94 1.98 16.31
C LYS A 165 6.77 0.86 15.69
N GLN A 166 6.35 -0.40 15.83
CA GLN A 166 7.05 -1.55 15.24
C GLN A 166 6.93 -1.54 13.71
N LEU A 167 5.77 -1.10 13.20
CA LEU A 167 5.59 -0.90 11.76
C LEU A 167 6.56 0.18 11.23
N VAL A 168 6.65 1.33 11.90
CA VAL A 168 7.58 2.40 11.52
C VAL A 168 9.04 1.91 11.55
N TYR A 169 9.45 1.20 12.61
CA TYR A 169 10.80 0.64 12.68
C TYR A 169 11.09 -0.35 11.54
N SER A 170 10.13 -1.20 11.17
CA SER A 170 10.33 -2.15 10.07
C SER A 170 10.45 -1.43 8.71
N VAL A 171 9.70 -0.35 8.49
CA VAL A 171 9.81 0.47 7.28
C VAL A 171 11.15 1.19 7.22
N VAL A 172 11.58 1.80 8.33
CA VAL A 172 12.88 2.51 8.39
C VAL A 172 14.06 1.55 8.24
N ALA A 173 13.96 0.33 8.78
CA ALA A 173 15.02 -0.69 8.63
C ALA A 173 15.08 -1.26 7.21
N GLY A 174 13.99 -1.18 6.43
CA GLY A 174 13.93 -1.64 5.04
C GLY A 174 14.24 -0.56 4.00
N ALA A 175 14.34 0.71 4.44
CA ALA A 175 14.67 1.87 3.61
C ALA A 175 16.18 2.07 3.52
#